data_3b409fbf1c306d57794467a11bbb3dbd
#
_entry.id   3b409fbf1c306d57794467a11bbb3dbd
#
_cell.length_a   1.000
_cell.length_b   1.000
_cell.length_c   1.000
_cell.angle_alpha   90.00
_cell.angle_beta   90.00
_cell.angle_gamma   90.00
#
_symmetry.space_group_name_H-M   'P 1'
#
loop_
_entity.id
_entity.type
_entity.pdbx_description
1 polymer ?
#
loop_
_entity_poly.entity_id
_entity_poly.type
_entity_poly.pdbx_seq_one_letter_code
_entity_poly.pdbx_strand_id
1 'polypeptide(L)'
;MRDPAPAYDGEGRHALWHVSENATIERFDPHVSTTAASSEPRVWAVDTRHLPFYWFPRECPRCMFWAAPNTTSEDADLLAGATRVHAVEDCWLERIRSARVVAYRLPEKCFAPDPEVGGYWLSRESVEPLELVELGDLLGLHAAAAIELRIVSNLWPLWDRVVASTLEFSGIRLHNAESRRDR
;
A
#
# COMPACT_ATOMS: atom_id res chain seq x y z
N MET A 1 15.42 -5.12 13.44
CA MET A 1 14.26 -6.00 13.16
C MET A 1 13.08 -5.08 13.08
N ARG A 2 12.40 -5.01 11.94
CA ARG A 2 11.23 -4.12 11.79
C ARG A 2 10.03 -4.83 12.39
N ASP A 3 9.27 -4.09 13.19
CA ASP A 3 8.02 -4.63 13.70
C ASP A 3 7.08 -4.92 12.53
N PRO A 4 6.44 -6.09 12.48
CA PRO A 4 5.39 -6.35 11.50
C PRO A 4 4.31 -5.28 11.66
N ALA A 5 3.64 -4.93 10.57
CA ALA A 5 2.52 -4.00 10.66
C ALA A 5 1.52 -4.54 11.70
N PRO A 6 1.25 -3.82 12.80
CA PRO A 6 0.30 -4.30 13.79
C PRO A 6 -1.07 -4.47 13.14
N ALA A 7 -1.87 -5.37 13.70
CA ALA A 7 -3.27 -5.41 13.34
C ALA A 7 -3.89 -4.03 13.59
N TYR A 8 -4.74 -3.56 12.67
CA TYR A 8 -5.49 -2.33 12.90
C TYR A 8 -6.43 -2.55 14.11
N ASP A 9 -6.29 -1.72 15.11
CA ASP A 9 -7.05 -1.81 16.36
C ASP A 9 -7.98 -0.60 16.60
N GLY A 10 -8.21 0.19 15.54
CA GLY A 10 -9.09 1.34 15.59
C GLY A 10 -8.36 2.69 15.60
N GLU A 11 -9.10 3.74 15.91
CA GLU A 11 -8.57 5.09 16.00
C GLU A 11 -7.67 5.25 17.23
N GLY A 12 -6.51 5.83 17.04
CA GLY A 12 -5.54 6.03 18.09
C GLY A 12 -4.26 6.65 17.57
N ARG A 13 -3.22 6.66 18.38
CA ARG A 13 -1.91 7.11 17.94
C ARG A 13 -1.32 6.12 16.96
N HIS A 14 -1.24 6.53 15.70
CA HIS A 14 -0.64 5.74 14.64
C HIS A 14 0.73 6.29 14.28
N ALA A 15 1.68 5.40 13.98
CA ALA A 15 2.86 5.81 13.26
C ALA A 15 2.45 6.07 11.80
N LEU A 16 2.70 7.29 11.33
CA LEU A 16 2.37 7.72 9.98
C LEU A 16 3.61 7.71 9.10
N TRP A 17 3.43 7.25 7.87
CA TRP A 17 4.51 7.02 6.93
C TRP A 17 4.20 7.56 5.55
N HIS A 18 5.24 8.09 4.90
CA HIS A 18 5.24 8.34 3.46
C HIS A 18 6.35 7.52 2.82
N VAL A 19 6.04 6.81 1.74
CA VAL A 19 7.02 5.95 1.04
C VAL A 19 7.44 6.59 -0.27
N SER A 20 8.75 6.59 -0.53
CA SER A 20 9.33 7.22 -1.73
C SER A 20 10.56 6.45 -2.22
N GLU A 21 10.87 6.59 -3.52
CA GLU A 21 12.16 6.20 -4.11
C GLU A 21 13.20 7.33 -3.99
N ASN A 22 12.78 8.53 -3.57
CA ASN A 22 13.68 9.64 -3.28
C ASN A 22 14.02 9.66 -1.78
N ALA A 23 15.28 9.46 -1.44
CA ALA A 23 15.81 9.44 -0.06
C ALA A 23 16.27 10.81 0.45
N THR A 24 16.06 11.90 -0.30
CA THR A 24 16.56 13.24 0.05
C THR A 24 15.44 14.24 0.33
N ILE A 25 14.23 13.77 0.66
CA ILE A 25 13.11 14.66 0.96
C ILE A 25 13.26 15.16 2.40
N GLU A 26 13.52 16.46 2.54
CA GLU A 26 13.62 17.12 3.83
C GLU A 26 12.27 17.68 4.30
N ARG A 27 11.34 17.92 3.36
CA ARG A 27 10.03 18.50 3.63
C ARG A 27 9.00 18.00 2.62
N PHE A 28 7.81 17.72 3.10
CA PHE A 28 6.64 17.40 2.30
C PHE A 28 5.71 18.60 2.26
N ASP A 29 5.49 19.16 1.08
CA ASP A 29 4.55 20.24 0.87
C ASP A 29 3.23 19.70 0.30
N PRO A 30 2.08 20.29 0.70
CA PRO A 30 0.79 19.93 0.15
C PRO A 30 0.77 20.05 -1.38
N HIS A 31 0.32 19.02 -2.07
CA HIS A 31 0.17 19.01 -3.53
C HIS A 31 -1.11 18.30 -3.94
N VAL A 32 -1.59 18.62 -5.12
CA VAL A 32 -2.73 17.92 -5.72
C VAL A 32 -2.22 16.60 -6.31
N SER A 33 -2.71 15.50 -5.78
CA SER A 33 -2.38 14.17 -6.34
C SER A 33 -3.09 14.00 -7.69
N THR A 34 -2.36 13.55 -8.69
CA THR A 34 -2.92 13.25 -10.02
C THR A 34 -3.89 12.08 -10.02
N THR A 35 -3.93 11.30 -8.95
CA THR A 35 -4.76 10.09 -8.81
C THR A 35 -5.83 10.20 -7.73
N ALA A 36 -5.85 11.30 -6.95
CA ALA A 36 -6.90 11.53 -5.96
C ALA A 36 -8.15 12.14 -6.59
N ALA A 37 -9.30 11.78 -6.06
CA ALA A 37 -10.58 12.39 -6.46
C ALA A 37 -10.69 13.87 -6.01
N SER A 38 -9.95 14.24 -4.96
CA SER A 38 -9.94 15.61 -4.43
C SER A 38 -8.94 16.50 -5.17
N SER A 39 -9.34 17.69 -5.55
CA SER A 39 -8.49 18.74 -6.11
C SER A 39 -7.77 19.58 -5.06
N GLU A 40 -7.97 19.31 -3.77
CA GLU A 40 -7.32 20.07 -2.70
C GLU A 40 -5.88 19.57 -2.47
N PRO A 41 -4.90 20.49 -2.35
CA PRO A 41 -3.53 20.11 -2.03
C PRO A 41 -3.44 19.47 -0.64
N ARG A 42 -2.74 18.33 -0.55
CA ARG A 42 -2.54 17.57 0.69
C ARG A 42 -1.15 16.95 0.72
N VAL A 43 -0.63 16.74 1.93
CA VAL A 43 0.41 15.75 2.20
C VAL A 43 -0.28 14.45 2.58
N TRP A 44 0.12 13.36 1.94
CA TRP A 44 -0.45 12.03 2.12
C TRP A 44 0.44 11.16 2.99
N ALA A 45 -0.14 10.51 3.96
CA ALA A 45 0.50 9.50 4.78
C ALA A 45 -0.37 8.25 4.88
N VAL A 46 0.24 7.14 5.25
CA VAL A 46 -0.44 5.88 5.60
C VAL A 46 -0.04 5.47 7.02
N ASP A 47 -0.92 4.78 7.72
CA ASP A 47 -0.59 4.17 9.00
C ASP A 47 0.33 2.95 8.83
N THR A 48 0.86 2.44 9.94
CA THR A 48 1.80 1.30 9.92
C THR A 48 1.16 0.03 9.34
N ARG A 49 -0.14 -0.18 9.51
CA ARG A 49 -0.84 -1.36 8.94
C ARG A 49 -0.88 -1.33 7.42
N HIS A 50 -1.04 -0.13 6.83
CA HIS A 50 -1.13 0.07 5.39
C HIS A 50 0.22 0.37 4.73
N LEU A 51 1.26 0.63 5.51
CA LEU A 51 2.62 0.83 5.01
C LEU A 51 3.08 -0.27 4.04
N PRO A 52 2.81 -1.57 4.25
CA PRO A 52 3.19 -2.63 3.33
C PRO A 52 2.62 -2.49 1.92
N PHE A 53 1.52 -1.75 1.72
CA PHE A 53 0.96 -1.48 0.39
C PHE A 53 1.92 -0.68 -0.50
N TYR A 54 2.92 -0.05 0.10
CA TYR A 54 3.91 0.79 -0.54
C TYR A 54 5.33 0.19 -0.53
N TRP A 55 5.49 -1.07 -0.12
CA TRP A 55 6.76 -1.81 -0.23
C TRP A 55 7.02 -2.27 -1.67
N PHE A 56 6.89 -1.35 -2.61
CA PHE A 56 7.01 -1.58 -4.05
C PHE A 56 7.61 -0.36 -4.73
N PRO A 57 8.21 -0.51 -5.92
CA PRO A 57 8.49 0.63 -6.78
C PRO A 57 7.22 1.45 -7.00
N ARG A 58 7.35 2.76 -7.05
CA ARG A 58 6.22 3.71 -7.09
C ARG A 58 5.17 3.35 -8.14
N GLU A 59 5.63 3.02 -9.35
CA GLU A 59 4.76 2.78 -10.50
C GLU A 59 4.32 1.32 -10.65
N CYS A 60 4.73 0.42 -9.75
CA CYS A 60 4.35 -0.98 -9.78
C CYS A 60 2.83 -1.14 -9.59
N PRO A 61 2.09 -1.70 -10.56
CA PRO A 61 0.70 -2.03 -10.40
C PRO A 61 0.54 -3.18 -9.41
N ARG A 62 -0.41 -3.06 -8.50
CA ARG A 62 -0.63 -4.08 -7.47
C ARG A 62 -2.07 -4.13 -6.99
N CYS A 63 -2.49 -5.34 -6.67
CA CYS A 63 -3.76 -5.65 -6.04
C CYS A 63 -3.50 -6.22 -4.66
N MET A 64 -4.00 -5.60 -3.62
CA MET A 64 -3.90 -6.08 -2.25
C MET A 64 -5.28 -6.45 -1.74
N PHE A 65 -5.40 -7.56 -1.00
CA PHE A 65 -6.69 -7.98 -0.45
C PHE A 65 -6.52 -8.84 0.81
N TRP A 66 -7.54 -8.80 1.66
CA TRP A 66 -7.58 -9.48 2.95
C TRP A 66 -9.03 -9.73 3.38
N ALA A 67 -9.24 -10.58 4.38
CA ALA A 67 -10.57 -10.85 4.89
C ALA A 67 -11.14 -9.66 5.68
N ALA A 68 -12.41 -9.35 5.46
CA ALA A 68 -13.24 -8.49 6.28
C ALA A 68 -14.08 -9.32 7.28
N PRO A 69 -14.67 -8.72 8.31
CA PRO A 69 -15.54 -9.44 9.25
C PRO A 69 -16.74 -10.14 8.59
N ASN A 70 -17.19 -9.65 7.43
CA ASN A 70 -18.31 -10.16 6.65
C ASN A 70 -17.87 -10.99 5.42
N THR A 71 -16.58 -11.31 5.29
CA THR A 71 -16.07 -12.12 4.18
C THR A 71 -16.68 -13.53 4.24
N THR A 72 -17.28 -13.95 3.13
CA THR A 72 -17.84 -15.31 2.98
C THR A 72 -16.72 -16.36 2.90
N SER A 73 -17.03 -17.62 3.25
CA SER A 73 -16.07 -18.72 3.13
C SER A 73 -15.63 -18.94 1.68
N GLU A 74 -16.54 -18.78 0.71
CA GLU A 74 -16.25 -18.90 -0.72
C GLU A 74 -15.23 -17.84 -1.17
N ASP A 75 -15.43 -16.59 -0.75
CA ASP A 75 -14.50 -15.50 -1.10
C ASP A 75 -13.17 -15.63 -0.37
N ALA A 76 -13.17 -16.14 0.86
CA ALA A 76 -11.95 -16.41 1.62
C ALA A 76 -11.03 -17.44 0.93
N ASP A 77 -11.55 -18.31 0.07
CA ASP A 77 -10.75 -19.24 -0.75
C ASP A 77 -9.76 -18.50 -1.67
N LEU A 78 -10.06 -17.24 -2.05
CA LEU A 78 -9.13 -16.40 -2.80
C LEU A 78 -7.83 -16.12 -2.05
N LEU A 79 -7.87 -16.12 -0.73
CA LEU A 79 -6.70 -15.92 0.12
C LEU A 79 -5.81 -17.17 0.20
N ALA A 80 -6.34 -18.36 -0.15
CA ALA A 80 -5.61 -19.64 -0.07
C ALA A 80 -4.92 -19.89 1.29
N GLY A 81 -5.55 -19.42 2.38
CA GLY A 81 -5.03 -19.52 3.74
C GLY A 81 -4.13 -18.36 4.18
N ALA A 82 -3.78 -17.43 3.31
CA ALA A 82 -3.06 -16.22 3.70
C ALA A 82 -3.96 -15.25 4.47
N THR A 83 -3.40 -14.49 5.41
CA THR A 83 -4.11 -13.41 6.09
C THR A 83 -4.22 -12.16 5.24
N ARG A 84 -3.25 -11.93 4.38
CA ARG A 84 -3.17 -10.82 3.43
C ARG A 84 -2.39 -11.23 2.19
N VAL A 85 -2.85 -10.84 1.03
CA VAL A 85 -2.20 -11.08 -0.25
C VAL A 85 -1.88 -9.75 -0.92
N HIS A 86 -0.65 -9.61 -1.42
CA HIS A 86 -0.24 -8.57 -2.34
C HIS A 86 0.11 -9.21 -3.67
N ALA A 87 -0.63 -8.90 -4.71
CA ALA A 87 -0.41 -9.45 -6.05
C ALA A 87 0.21 -8.43 -6.99
N VAL A 88 1.20 -8.87 -7.76
CA VAL A 88 1.90 -8.08 -8.78
C VAL A 88 2.11 -8.92 -10.05
N GLU A 89 2.37 -8.26 -11.17
CA GLU A 89 2.72 -8.95 -12.40
C GLU A 89 4.19 -9.36 -12.43
N ASP A 90 4.48 -10.49 -13.07
CA ASP A 90 5.81 -11.11 -13.13
C ASP A 90 6.87 -10.19 -13.78
N CYS A 91 6.48 -9.36 -14.75
CA CYS A 91 7.34 -8.38 -15.40
C CYS A 91 7.91 -7.32 -14.42
N TRP A 92 7.32 -7.15 -13.24
CA TRP A 92 7.79 -6.21 -12.22
C TRP A 92 8.78 -6.82 -11.22
N LEU A 93 8.96 -8.14 -11.21
CA LEU A 93 9.71 -8.84 -10.16
C LEU A 93 11.16 -8.36 -10.05
N GLU A 94 11.87 -8.23 -11.16
CA GLU A 94 13.27 -7.74 -11.15
C GLU A 94 13.36 -6.29 -10.68
N ARG A 95 12.38 -5.47 -11.03
CA ARG A 95 12.31 -4.08 -10.57
C ARG A 95 12.01 -3.98 -9.08
N ILE A 96 11.17 -4.88 -8.53
CA ILE A 96 10.93 -4.98 -7.09
C ILE A 96 12.20 -5.39 -6.35
N ARG A 97 12.98 -6.35 -6.87
CA ARG A 97 14.24 -6.81 -6.26
C ARG A 97 15.32 -5.74 -6.22
N SER A 98 15.39 -4.90 -7.26
CA SER A 98 16.42 -3.88 -7.41
C SER A 98 16.03 -2.51 -6.88
N ALA A 99 14.76 -2.29 -6.55
CA ALA A 99 14.27 -0.99 -6.10
C ALA A 99 14.88 -0.58 -4.76
N ARG A 100 15.23 0.71 -4.69
CA ARG A 100 15.59 1.37 -3.43
C ARG A 100 14.43 2.22 -3.00
N VAL A 101 13.77 1.82 -1.93
CA VAL A 101 12.58 2.47 -1.41
C VAL A 101 12.83 2.83 0.05
N VAL A 102 12.41 4.01 0.43
CA VAL A 102 12.52 4.53 1.79
C VAL A 102 11.15 4.88 2.36
N ALA A 103 10.99 4.73 3.65
CA ALA A 103 9.83 5.18 4.39
C ALA A 103 10.21 6.35 5.30
N TYR A 104 9.49 7.45 5.15
CA TYR A 104 9.60 8.63 5.99
C TYR A 104 8.55 8.55 7.09
N ARG A 105 8.98 8.62 8.33
CA ARG A 105 8.10 8.77 9.47
C ARG A 105 7.64 10.21 9.59
N LEU A 106 6.32 10.44 9.63
CA LEU A 106 5.74 11.78 9.71
C LEU A 106 5.10 12.02 11.09
N PRO A 107 5.09 13.28 11.59
CA PRO A 107 4.46 13.63 12.86
C PRO A 107 2.93 13.55 12.76
N GLU A 108 2.30 12.80 13.63
CA GLU A 108 0.84 12.56 13.62
C GLU A 108 0.00 13.84 13.80
N LYS A 109 0.49 14.79 14.61
CA LYS A 109 -0.27 15.99 15.03
C LYS A 109 -0.80 16.87 13.90
N CYS A 110 -0.19 16.77 12.70
CA CYS A 110 -0.57 17.59 11.53
C CYS A 110 -1.55 16.87 10.62
N PHE A 111 -1.92 15.63 10.93
CA PHE A 111 -2.74 14.79 10.07
C PHE A 111 -4.11 14.49 10.66
N ALA A 112 -5.09 14.39 9.78
CA ALA A 112 -6.41 13.85 10.07
C ALA A 112 -6.64 12.59 9.21
N PRO A 113 -7.41 11.60 9.70
CA PRO A 113 -7.75 10.44 8.90
C PRO A 113 -8.54 10.86 7.65
N ASP A 114 -8.30 10.15 6.55
CA ASP A 114 -9.10 10.31 5.35
C ASP A 114 -10.51 9.73 5.62
N PRO A 115 -11.58 10.51 5.42
CA PRO A 115 -12.93 10.04 5.70
C PRO A 115 -13.44 8.99 4.70
N GLU A 116 -12.80 8.87 3.53
CA GLU A 116 -13.24 8.01 2.44
C GLU A 116 -12.41 6.72 2.34
N VAL A 117 -11.14 6.77 2.72
CA VAL A 117 -10.21 5.64 2.54
C VAL A 117 -9.50 5.30 3.84
N GLY A 118 -9.82 4.15 4.41
CA GLY A 118 -9.20 3.67 5.63
C GLY A 118 -7.67 3.53 5.51
N GLY A 119 -6.96 3.90 6.57
CA GLY A 119 -5.50 3.81 6.66
C GLY A 119 -4.74 4.97 6.02
N TYR A 120 -5.43 5.90 5.35
CA TYR A 120 -4.85 7.13 4.82
C TYR A 120 -5.05 8.29 5.77
N TRP A 121 -4.05 9.18 5.79
CA TRP A 121 -4.00 10.36 6.64
C TRP A 121 -3.55 11.54 5.81
N LEU A 122 -4.19 12.68 6.04
CA LEU A 122 -4.07 13.87 5.20
C LEU A 122 -3.65 15.07 6.05
N SER A 123 -2.67 15.85 5.56
CA SER A 123 -2.32 17.14 6.14
C SER A 123 -2.47 18.27 5.10
N ARG A 124 -2.96 19.42 5.54
CA ARG A 124 -2.96 20.66 4.76
C ARG A 124 -1.71 21.51 4.98
N GLU A 125 -0.90 21.11 5.94
CA GLU A 125 0.31 21.81 6.32
C GLU A 125 1.52 21.10 5.72
N SER A 126 2.60 21.84 5.48
CA SER A 126 3.89 21.27 5.16
C SER A 126 4.46 20.56 6.37
N VAL A 127 5.11 19.42 6.15
CA VAL A 127 5.55 18.52 7.20
C VAL A 127 7.01 18.13 6.98
N GLU A 128 7.82 18.24 8.00
CA GLU A 128 9.18 17.69 8.02
C GLU A 128 9.15 16.26 8.59
N PRO A 129 9.84 15.30 7.97
CA PRO A 129 9.89 13.94 8.49
C PRO A 129 10.67 13.87 9.81
N LEU A 130 10.25 12.98 10.68
CA LEU A 130 10.91 12.68 11.95
C LEU A 130 12.06 11.69 11.78
N GLU A 131 11.96 10.80 10.80
CA GLU A 131 12.88 9.70 10.57
C GLU A 131 12.80 9.24 9.11
N LEU A 132 13.92 8.73 8.60
CA LEU A 132 13.99 8.02 7.33
C LEU A 132 14.47 6.59 7.58
N VAL A 133 13.73 5.62 7.04
CA VAL A 133 14.04 4.19 7.12
C VAL A 133 14.22 3.63 5.71
N GLU A 134 15.39 3.08 5.41
CA GLU A 134 15.58 2.31 4.17
C GLU A 134 14.83 0.98 4.26
N LEU A 135 13.99 0.69 3.27
CA LEU A 135 13.19 -0.54 3.27
C LEU A 135 14.00 -1.78 2.87
N GLY A 136 15.05 -1.62 2.08
CA GLY A 136 15.96 -2.71 1.71
C GLY A 136 15.29 -3.81 0.90
N ASP A 137 15.43 -5.07 1.32
CA ASP A 137 14.84 -6.23 0.65
C ASP A 137 13.31 -6.25 0.77
N LEU A 138 12.63 -5.76 -0.27
CA LEU A 138 11.17 -5.66 -0.29
C LEU A 138 10.49 -7.04 -0.25
N LEU A 139 11.09 -8.07 -0.85
CA LEU A 139 10.55 -9.43 -0.81
C LEU A 139 10.67 -10.04 0.59
N GLY A 140 11.83 -9.86 1.22
CA GLY A 140 12.06 -10.27 2.60
C GLY A 140 11.14 -9.56 3.58
N LEU A 141 10.78 -8.29 3.35
CA LEU A 141 9.81 -7.56 4.17
C LEU A 141 8.41 -8.21 4.12
N HIS A 142 7.93 -8.60 2.93
CA HIS A 142 6.64 -9.27 2.79
C HIS A 142 6.64 -10.61 3.55
N ALA A 143 7.71 -11.40 3.38
CA ALA A 143 7.85 -12.67 4.09
C ALA A 143 7.89 -12.50 5.62
N ALA A 144 8.65 -11.51 6.11
CA ALA A 144 8.75 -11.22 7.55
C ALA A 144 7.43 -10.71 8.16
N ALA A 145 6.59 -10.05 7.37
CA ALA A 145 5.26 -9.58 7.77
C ALA A 145 4.15 -10.63 7.59
N ALA A 146 4.49 -11.86 7.17
CA ALA A 146 3.53 -12.92 6.81
C ALA A 146 2.49 -12.47 5.76
N ILE A 147 2.90 -11.61 4.83
CA ILE A 147 2.10 -11.17 3.69
C ILE A 147 2.48 -12.04 2.49
N GLU A 148 1.51 -12.73 1.90
CA GLU A 148 1.75 -13.48 0.67
C GLU A 148 2.00 -12.52 -0.50
N LEU A 149 3.16 -12.63 -1.14
CA LEU A 149 3.42 -11.96 -2.41
C LEU A 149 3.07 -12.91 -3.56
N ARG A 150 1.96 -12.63 -4.24
CA ARG A 150 1.45 -13.44 -5.35
C ARG A 150 1.90 -12.86 -6.68
N ILE A 151 2.66 -13.65 -7.46
CA ILE A 151 3.13 -13.27 -8.79
C ILE A 151 2.18 -13.84 -9.83
N VAL A 152 1.66 -12.98 -10.69
CA VAL A 152 0.72 -13.33 -11.76
C VAL A 152 1.22 -12.78 -13.10
N SER A 153 0.83 -13.39 -14.21
CA SER A 153 1.19 -12.89 -15.55
C SER A 153 0.31 -11.73 -16.01
N ASN A 154 -0.83 -11.50 -15.35
CA ASN A 154 -1.75 -10.40 -15.62
C ASN A 154 -2.64 -10.22 -14.40
N LEU A 155 -2.76 -8.99 -13.90
CA LEU A 155 -3.52 -8.68 -12.68
C LEU A 155 -5.03 -8.70 -12.88
N TRP A 156 -5.54 -8.45 -14.08
CA TRP A 156 -6.95 -8.20 -14.30
C TRP A 156 -7.88 -9.37 -13.93
N PRO A 157 -7.56 -10.63 -14.27
CA PRO A 157 -8.43 -11.76 -13.87
C PRO A 157 -8.55 -11.91 -12.35
N LEU A 158 -7.47 -11.62 -11.61
CA LEU A 158 -7.50 -11.63 -10.14
C LEU A 158 -8.25 -10.41 -9.61
N TRP A 159 -7.97 -9.22 -10.15
CA TRP A 159 -8.62 -7.98 -9.76
C TRP A 159 -10.14 -8.06 -9.90
N ASP A 160 -10.63 -8.54 -11.03
CA ASP A 160 -12.07 -8.67 -11.29
C ASP A 160 -12.75 -9.61 -10.27
N ARG A 161 -12.08 -10.69 -9.87
CA ARG A 161 -12.57 -11.59 -8.82
C ARG A 161 -12.58 -10.95 -7.44
N VAL A 162 -11.51 -10.24 -7.10
CA VAL A 162 -11.37 -9.56 -5.81
C VAL A 162 -12.42 -8.46 -5.65
N VAL A 163 -12.63 -7.63 -6.67
CA VAL A 163 -13.65 -6.56 -6.65
C VAL A 163 -15.08 -7.11 -6.56
N ALA A 164 -15.33 -8.28 -7.14
CA ALA A 164 -16.63 -8.93 -7.08
C ALA A 164 -16.89 -9.70 -5.77
N SER A 165 -15.88 -9.84 -4.91
CA SER A 165 -15.92 -10.60 -3.65
C SER A 165 -16.34 -9.73 -2.46
N THR A 166 -16.49 -10.36 -1.31
CA THR A 166 -16.71 -9.72 0.00
C THR A 166 -15.38 -9.42 0.75
N LEU A 167 -14.24 -9.58 0.09
CA LEU A 167 -12.93 -9.22 0.64
C LEU A 167 -12.76 -7.71 0.70
N GLU A 168 -11.99 -7.24 1.66
CA GLU A 168 -11.42 -5.89 1.59
C GLU A 168 -10.24 -5.88 0.62
N PHE A 169 -10.09 -4.79 -0.11
CA PHE A 169 -9.06 -4.70 -1.13
C PHE A 169 -8.56 -3.25 -1.35
N SER A 170 -7.40 -3.17 -1.97
CA SER A 170 -6.85 -1.92 -2.51
C SER A 170 -6.14 -2.20 -3.83
N GLY A 171 -6.36 -1.34 -4.81
CA GLY A 171 -5.66 -1.36 -6.10
C GLY A 171 -4.84 -0.10 -6.28
N ILE A 172 -3.53 -0.26 -6.52
CA ILE A 172 -2.62 0.87 -6.70
C ILE A 172 -1.94 0.78 -8.05
N ARG A 173 -1.90 1.90 -8.80
CA ARG A 173 -1.24 2.00 -10.12
C ARG A 173 -1.73 0.99 -11.17
N LEU A 174 -2.96 0.53 -11.09
CA LEU A 174 -3.50 -0.47 -12.02
C LEU A 174 -3.47 -0.02 -13.50
N HIS A 175 -3.42 1.30 -13.76
CA HIS A 175 -3.24 1.81 -15.13
C HIS A 175 -1.89 1.44 -15.76
N ASN A 176 -0.91 1.00 -14.96
CA ASN A 176 0.39 0.50 -15.42
C ASN A 176 0.41 -1.02 -15.58
N ALA A 177 -0.69 -1.72 -15.25
CA ALA A 177 -0.78 -3.15 -15.47
C ALA A 177 -0.82 -3.49 -16.95
N GLU A 178 -0.40 -4.73 -17.29
CA GLU A 178 -0.55 -5.27 -18.63
C GLU A 178 -1.98 -5.08 -19.14
N SER A 179 -2.13 -4.92 -20.44
CA SER A 179 -3.45 -4.75 -21.04
C SER A 179 -4.38 -5.91 -20.65
N ARG A 180 -5.68 -5.60 -20.49
CA ARG A 180 -6.69 -6.66 -20.34
C ARG A 180 -6.60 -7.57 -21.57
N ARG A 181 -6.42 -8.86 -21.32
CA ARG A 181 -6.49 -9.86 -22.41
C ARG A 181 -7.97 -10.08 -22.73
N ASP A 182 -8.33 -9.86 -23.99
CA ASP A 182 -9.66 -10.24 -24.47
C ASP A 182 -9.86 -11.73 -24.21
N ARG A 183 -11.04 -12.07 -23.66
CA ARG A 183 -11.45 -13.45 -23.40
C ARG A 183 -11.90 -14.12 -24.67
#